data_0159db9fb514f5c62cbb80c1f1c722d0
#
_entry.id   0159db9fb514f5c62cbb80c1f1c722d0
#
_cell.length_a   1.000
_cell.length_b   1.000
_cell.length_c   1.000
_cell.angle_alpha   90.00
_cell.angle_beta   90.00
_cell.angle_gamma   90.00
#
_symmetry.space_group_name_H-M   'P 1'
#
loop_
_entity.id
_entity.type
_entity.pdbx_description
1 polymer ?
#
loop_
_entity_poly.entity_id
_entity_poly.type
_entity_poly.pdbx_seq_one_letter_code
_entity_poly.pdbx_strand_id
1 'polypeptide(L)'
;MKKTNKKSLLIILLIAVIAVISVLLVGCNKVDKKLQSMQNNISYFNNDMLTAEDSNFYIEVVDGSREKALIADGEVGEMTEYCTLNVTPLNLDMTNKGLTFKLPGENGVYEGSLEKSIIGINYNANIEEATKLGVIKSVAIILGDQTFEYSLASINANGIDYKQAVESVYKNCAEDLEDMFDGNEFKSEIYIKISCDRSKNPKEYFWFVNVVENSDNMFCALVDIQTGEIIAKKHR
;
A
#
# COMPACT_ATOMS: atom_id res chain seq x y z
N MET A 1 58.32 37.17 -12.64
CA MET A 1 56.98 36.58 -12.87
C MET A 1 57.05 35.06 -12.80
N LYS A 2 56.49 34.44 -11.78
CA LYS A 2 56.44 32.95 -11.64
C LYS A 2 55.42 32.38 -12.66
N LYS A 3 55.91 31.55 -13.61
CA LYS A 3 55.03 30.79 -14.52
C LYS A 3 54.21 29.79 -13.70
N THR A 4 52.97 30.06 -13.46
CA THR A 4 52.04 29.10 -12.89
C THR A 4 51.86 27.92 -13.88
N ASN A 5 52.21 26.74 -13.40
CA ASN A 5 52.25 25.53 -14.23
C ASN A 5 50.80 25.18 -14.62
N LYS A 6 50.49 25.11 -15.93
CA LYS A 6 49.15 24.81 -16.45
C LYS A 6 48.53 23.57 -15.78
N LYS A 7 49.35 22.58 -15.40
CA LYS A 7 48.89 21.39 -14.66
C LYS A 7 48.38 21.70 -13.25
N SER A 8 49.03 22.68 -12.55
CA SER A 8 48.60 23.10 -11.20
C SER A 8 47.27 23.85 -11.25
N LEU A 9 47.03 24.64 -12.27
CA LEU A 9 45.78 25.36 -12.48
C LEU A 9 44.63 24.40 -12.77
N LEU A 10 44.86 23.33 -13.57
CA LEU A 10 43.88 22.32 -13.90
C LEU A 10 43.46 21.48 -12.69
N ILE A 11 44.41 21.14 -11.82
CA ILE A 11 44.16 20.42 -10.57
C ILE A 11 43.32 21.25 -9.60
N ILE A 12 43.61 22.55 -9.46
CA ILE A 12 42.82 23.46 -8.61
C ILE A 12 41.41 23.60 -9.14
N LEU A 13 41.22 23.70 -10.47
CA LEU A 13 39.89 23.77 -11.09
C LEU A 13 39.10 22.48 -10.86
N LEU A 14 39.74 21.31 -10.97
CA LEU A 14 39.11 20.02 -10.74
C LEU A 14 38.65 19.86 -9.28
N ILE A 15 39.50 20.27 -8.32
CA ILE A 15 39.17 20.26 -6.89
C ILE A 15 38.01 21.21 -6.59
N ALA A 16 37.97 22.40 -7.21
CA ALA A 16 36.86 23.34 -7.06
C ALA A 16 35.52 22.78 -7.62
N VAL A 17 35.58 22.12 -8.77
CA VAL A 17 34.41 21.47 -9.36
C VAL A 17 33.87 20.31 -8.47
N ILE A 18 34.80 19.48 -7.95
CA ILE A 18 34.41 18.38 -7.02
C ILE A 18 33.84 18.96 -5.73
N ALA A 19 34.41 20.05 -5.21
CA ALA A 19 33.87 20.71 -4.01
C ALA A 19 32.47 21.30 -4.24
N VAL A 20 32.18 21.90 -5.40
CA VAL A 20 30.86 22.41 -5.78
C VAL A 20 29.88 21.28 -5.96
N ILE A 21 30.26 20.17 -6.62
CA ILE A 21 29.39 18.97 -6.78
C ILE A 21 29.13 18.35 -5.42
N SER A 22 30.10 18.23 -4.51
CA SER A 22 29.87 17.69 -3.17
C SER A 22 28.92 18.58 -2.34
N VAL A 23 29.00 19.90 -2.45
CA VAL A 23 28.06 20.83 -1.79
C VAL A 23 26.66 20.72 -2.38
N LEU A 24 26.52 20.51 -3.69
CA LEU A 24 25.23 20.28 -4.34
C LEU A 24 24.64 18.90 -3.99
N LEU A 25 25.47 17.89 -3.75
CA LEU A 25 25.03 16.55 -3.33
C LEU A 25 24.72 16.46 -1.82
N VAL A 26 25.34 17.29 -0.99
CA VAL A 26 25.05 17.43 0.45
C VAL A 26 23.94 18.45 0.69
N GLY A 27 23.60 19.26 -0.33
CA GLY A 27 22.52 20.24 -0.30
C GLY A 27 21.14 19.57 -0.28
N CYS A 28 20.61 19.40 0.93
CA CYS A 28 19.19 19.28 1.22
C CYS A 28 18.50 17.93 0.95
N ASN A 29 18.87 16.90 1.68
CA ASN A 29 17.82 16.06 2.27
C ASN A 29 17.37 16.72 3.60
N LYS A 30 16.83 17.92 3.55
CA LYS A 30 15.99 18.39 4.66
C LYS A 30 14.76 17.47 4.64
N VAL A 31 14.72 16.53 5.57
CA VAL A 31 13.54 15.73 5.81
C VAL A 31 12.37 16.71 5.99
N ASP A 32 11.36 16.61 5.13
CA ASP A 32 10.15 17.38 5.28
C ASP A 32 9.43 16.89 6.53
N LYS A 33 9.45 17.71 7.58
CA LYS A 33 8.91 17.33 8.89
C LYS A 33 7.41 17.09 8.86
N LYS A 34 6.68 17.85 8.04
CA LYS A 34 5.22 17.67 7.86
C LYS A 34 4.94 16.32 7.21
N LEU A 35 5.65 15.99 6.11
CA LEU A 35 5.52 14.70 5.44
C LEU A 35 5.90 13.54 6.37
N GLN A 36 6.99 13.68 7.12
CA GLN A 36 7.41 12.66 8.08
C GLN A 36 6.35 12.45 9.17
N SER A 37 5.80 13.55 9.72
CA SER A 37 4.71 13.47 10.70
C SER A 37 3.49 12.78 10.12
N MET A 38 3.10 13.12 8.89
CA MET A 38 2.00 12.48 8.18
C MET A 38 2.25 10.97 7.98
N GLN A 39 3.45 10.57 7.54
CA GLN A 39 3.82 9.16 7.38
C GLN A 39 3.87 8.38 8.71
N ASN A 40 4.15 9.04 9.81
CA ASN A 40 4.13 8.42 11.15
C ASN A 40 2.70 8.17 11.65
N ASN A 41 1.70 8.86 11.09
CA ASN A 41 0.29 8.73 11.46
C ASN A 41 -0.50 7.79 10.53
N ILE A 42 0.18 6.80 9.94
CA ILE A 42 -0.48 5.76 9.15
C ILE A 42 -0.93 4.63 10.08
N SER A 43 -2.24 4.54 10.34
CA SER A 43 -2.86 3.54 11.24
C SER A 43 -3.25 2.25 10.52
N TYR A 44 -3.38 2.27 9.19
CA TYR A 44 -3.72 1.12 8.38
C TYR A 44 -3.09 1.24 6.99
N PHE A 45 -2.41 0.19 6.53
CA PHE A 45 -1.91 0.13 5.16
C PHE A 45 -1.85 -1.29 4.60
N ASN A 46 -2.01 -1.41 3.28
CA ASN A 46 -1.63 -2.60 2.53
C ASN A 46 -0.17 -2.49 2.11
N ASN A 47 0.56 -3.61 2.13
CA ASN A 47 1.87 -3.71 1.48
C ASN A 47 1.68 -4.01 0.00
N ASP A 48 0.88 -5.05 -0.30
CA ASP A 48 0.57 -5.50 -1.65
C ASP A 48 -0.83 -6.13 -1.69
N MET A 49 -1.31 -6.34 -2.89
CA MET A 49 -2.49 -7.14 -3.20
C MET A 49 -2.12 -8.11 -4.32
N LEU A 50 -2.19 -9.40 -4.03
CA LEU A 50 -2.01 -10.45 -5.00
C LEU A 50 -3.38 -10.88 -5.51
N THR A 51 -3.54 -11.04 -6.82
CA THR A 51 -4.83 -11.40 -7.41
C THR A 51 -4.72 -12.56 -8.40
N ALA A 52 -5.84 -13.27 -8.55
CA ALA A 52 -6.07 -14.22 -9.61
C ALA A 52 -7.55 -14.26 -9.97
N GLU A 53 -7.86 -14.65 -11.20
CA GLU A 53 -9.24 -14.75 -11.69
C GLU A 53 -9.39 -15.79 -12.78
N ASP A 54 -10.51 -16.51 -12.75
CA ASP A 54 -11.01 -17.32 -13.84
C ASP A 54 -12.54 -17.19 -13.95
N SER A 55 -13.21 -18.12 -14.61
CA SER A 55 -14.68 -18.13 -14.71
C SER A 55 -15.39 -18.49 -13.39
N ASN A 56 -14.70 -19.06 -12.40
CA ASN A 56 -15.29 -19.54 -11.16
C ASN A 56 -15.10 -18.56 -10.02
N PHE A 57 -13.87 -18.01 -9.87
CA PHE A 57 -13.52 -17.18 -8.73
C PHE A 57 -12.66 -15.99 -9.13
N TYR A 58 -12.87 -14.89 -8.44
CA TYR A 58 -11.91 -13.81 -8.30
C TYR A 58 -11.32 -13.86 -6.89
N ILE A 59 -10.00 -13.82 -6.80
CA ILE A 59 -9.23 -14.03 -5.58
C ILE A 59 -8.36 -12.82 -5.31
N GLU A 60 -8.31 -12.40 -4.05
CA GLU A 60 -7.40 -11.38 -3.54
C GLU A 60 -6.72 -11.91 -2.28
N VAL A 61 -5.40 -11.84 -2.24
CA VAL A 61 -4.61 -12.01 -1.01
C VAL A 61 -4.01 -10.65 -0.71
N VAL A 62 -4.34 -10.11 0.45
CA VAL A 62 -3.92 -8.77 0.87
C VAL A 62 -3.16 -8.87 2.17
N ASP A 63 -1.95 -8.38 2.20
CA ASP A 63 -1.14 -8.24 3.41
C ASP A 63 -0.88 -6.77 3.74
N GLY A 64 -0.58 -6.51 5.00
CA GLY A 64 -0.33 -5.15 5.47
C GLY A 64 -0.15 -5.07 6.98
N SER A 65 -0.29 -3.86 7.48
CA SER A 65 -0.29 -3.60 8.92
C SER A 65 -1.43 -2.67 9.30
N ARG A 66 -1.91 -2.84 10.52
CA ARG A 66 -2.98 -2.03 11.11
C ARG A 66 -2.79 -1.90 12.60
N GLU A 67 -3.42 -0.90 13.17
CA GLU A 67 -3.54 -0.83 14.63
C GLU A 67 -4.31 -2.03 15.19
N LYS A 68 -3.88 -2.50 16.35
CA LYS A 68 -4.59 -3.55 17.10
C LYS A 68 -5.97 -3.09 17.55
N ALA A 69 -6.08 -1.85 18.03
CA ALA A 69 -7.33 -1.22 18.38
C ALA A 69 -7.56 -0.06 17.41
N LEU A 70 -8.47 -0.21 16.45
CA LEU A 70 -8.83 0.85 15.50
C LEU A 70 -9.64 1.92 16.24
N ILE A 71 -8.96 2.91 16.80
CA ILE A 71 -9.53 4.05 17.49
C ILE A 71 -9.01 5.29 16.76
N ALA A 72 -9.88 6.04 16.11
CA ALA A 72 -9.50 7.30 15.47
C ALA A 72 -9.40 8.41 16.54
N ASP A 73 -8.24 8.51 17.18
CA ASP A 73 -7.93 9.52 18.22
C ASP A 73 -6.77 10.46 17.82
N GLY A 74 -6.26 10.32 16.59
CA GLY A 74 -5.20 11.15 16.01
C GLY A 74 -3.79 10.67 16.35
N GLU A 75 -3.66 9.56 17.06
CA GLU A 75 -2.37 8.94 17.42
C GLU A 75 -2.34 7.48 16.98
N VAL A 76 -1.24 7.06 16.34
CA VAL A 76 -1.05 5.67 15.93
C VAL A 76 -0.60 4.82 17.10
N GLY A 77 -1.41 3.85 17.46
CA GLY A 77 -1.14 2.90 18.53
C GLY A 77 -0.23 1.74 18.12
N GLU A 78 -0.34 0.62 18.84
CA GLU A 78 0.45 -0.57 18.54
C GLU A 78 0.00 -1.22 17.23
N MET A 79 0.92 -1.31 16.26
CA MET A 79 0.67 -1.91 14.96
C MET A 79 0.79 -3.44 14.99
N THR A 80 -0.05 -4.11 14.20
CA THR A 80 0.02 -5.55 13.98
C THR A 80 -0.08 -5.86 12.49
N GLU A 81 0.69 -6.85 12.04
CA GLU A 81 0.59 -7.37 10.68
C GLU A 81 -0.69 -8.18 10.51
N TYR A 82 -1.21 -8.17 9.30
CA TYR A 82 -2.35 -8.98 8.91
C TYR A 82 -2.18 -9.49 7.48
N CYS A 83 -2.85 -10.59 7.19
CA CYS A 83 -3.04 -11.09 5.83
C CYS A 83 -4.45 -11.64 5.72
N THR A 84 -5.13 -11.32 4.63
CA THR A 84 -6.48 -11.80 4.36
C THR A 84 -6.56 -12.43 2.98
N LEU A 85 -7.28 -13.54 2.89
CA LEU A 85 -7.70 -14.14 1.63
C LEU A 85 -9.18 -13.82 1.41
N ASN A 86 -9.48 -13.13 0.30
CA ASN A 86 -10.84 -12.84 -0.13
C ASN A 86 -11.13 -13.63 -1.42
N VAL A 87 -12.24 -14.33 -1.46
CA VAL A 87 -12.67 -15.12 -2.61
C VAL A 87 -14.09 -14.70 -3.00
N THR A 88 -14.25 -14.21 -4.22
CA THR A 88 -15.54 -13.85 -4.79
C THR A 88 -15.93 -14.88 -5.84
N PRO A 89 -16.97 -15.69 -5.63
CA PRO A 89 -17.51 -16.56 -6.67
C PRO A 89 -18.03 -15.73 -7.85
N LEU A 90 -17.56 -16.03 -9.04
CA LEU A 90 -18.06 -15.46 -10.30
C LEU A 90 -19.11 -16.37 -10.94
N ASN A 91 -19.04 -17.66 -10.63
CA ASN A 91 -20.07 -18.63 -11.00
C ASN A 91 -21.05 -18.83 -9.83
N LEU A 92 -22.36 -18.63 -10.09
CA LEU A 92 -23.41 -18.76 -9.08
C LEU A 92 -23.50 -20.16 -8.46
N ASP A 93 -23.10 -21.20 -9.17
CA ASP A 93 -23.06 -22.57 -8.65
C ASP A 93 -22.03 -22.77 -7.52
N MET A 94 -21.06 -21.85 -7.41
CA MET A 94 -20.02 -21.84 -6.36
C MET A 94 -20.46 -21.08 -5.10
N THR A 95 -21.61 -20.38 -5.17
CA THR A 95 -22.12 -19.64 -4.02
C THR A 95 -22.79 -20.59 -3.00
N ASN A 96 -22.81 -20.19 -1.73
CA ASN A 96 -23.43 -20.95 -0.63
C ASN A 96 -22.85 -22.38 -0.40
N LYS A 97 -21.61 -22.60 -0.80
CA LYS A 97 -20.87 -23.86 -0.58
C LYS A 97 -19.86 -23.67 0.56
N GLY A 98 -19.53 -24.76 1.24
CA GLY A 98 -18.38 -24.78 2.15
C GLY A 98 -17.09 -24.80 1.32
N LEU A 99 -16.29 -23.74 1.44
CA LEU A 99 -15.00 -23.61 0.77
C LEU A 99 -13.88 -23.74 1.78
N THR A 100 -12.83 -24.47 1.42
CA THR A 100 -11.56 -24.48 2.13
C THR A 100 -10.44 -24.04 1.17
N PHE A 101 -9.26 -23.78 1.71
CA PHE A 101 -8.15 -23.32 0.89
C PHE A 101 -6.82 -23.88 1.39
N LYS A 102 -5.83 -23.86 0.48
CA LYS A 102 -4.41 -24.07 0.78
C LYS A 102 -3.64 -22.90 0.19
N LEU A 103 -2.80 -22.31 1.01
CA LEU A 103 -1.96 -21.17 0.66
C LEU A 103 -0.49 -21.55 0.84
N PRO A 104 0.17 -22.05 -0.21
CA PRO A 104 1.58 -22.40 -0.16
C PRO A 104 2.44 -21.13 -0.17
N GLY A 105 3.39 -21.07 0.75
CA GLY A 105 4.45 -20.08 0.81
C GLY A 105 5.81 -20.76 0.76
N GLU A 106 6.89 -19.97 0.75
CA GLU A 106 8.26 -20.52 0.69
C GLU A 106 8.61 -21.41 1.90
N ASN A 107 8.04 -21.11 3.07
CA ASN A 107 8.38 -21.75 4.33
C ASN A 107 7.33 -22.77 4.83
N GLY A 108 6.26 -22.99 4.07
CA GLY A 108 5.21 -23.91 4.45
C GLY A 108 3.90 -23.69 3.71
N VAL A 109 2.87 -24.38 4.18
CA VAL A 109 1.51 -24.28 3.63
C VAL A 109 0.56 -23.94 4.78
N TYR A 110 -0.25 -22.91 4.58
CA TYR A 110 -1.37 -22.61 5.47
C TYR A 110 -2.66 -23.17 4.87
N GLU A 111 -3.44 -23.87 5.67
CA GLU A 111 -4.71 -24.45 5.25
C GLU A 111 -5.83 -23.98 6.18
N GLY A 112 -7.01 -23.70 5.63
CA GLY A 112 -8.12 -23.21 6.42
C GLY A 112 -9.47 -23.28 5.73
N SER A 113 -10.47 -22.83 6.42
CA SER A 113 -11.83 -22.67 5.89
C SER A 113 -12.09 -21.22 5.54
N LEU A 114 -12.83 -21.01 4.47
CA LEU A 114 -13.32 -19.70 4.08
C LEU A 114 -14.68 -19.42 4.74
N GLU A 115 -14.78 -18.30 5.43
CA GLU A 115 -16.02 -17.84 6.03
C GLU A 115 -16.81 -17.01 5.02
N LYS A 116 -18.10 -17.37 4.85
CA LYS A 116 -18.98 -16.59 3.98
C LYS A 116 -19.29 -15.25 4.62
N SER A 117 -19.13 -14.17 3.87
CA SER A 117 -19.56 -12.84 4.32
C SER A 117 -21.05 -12.82 4.64
N ILE A 118 -21.42 -12.12 5.69
CA ILE A 118 -22.83 -11.89 6.06
C ILE A 118 -23.53 -11.04 5.00
N ILE A 119 -22.76 -10.17 4.33
CA ILE A 119 -23.26 -9.29 3.27
C ILE A 119 -22.60 -9.69 1.94
N GLY A 120 -23.43 -10.14 0.99
CA GLY A 120 -22.96 -10.50 -0.36
C GLY A 120 -22.61 -11.97 -0.54
N ILE A 121 -21.85 -12.24 -1.60
CA ILE A 121 -21.49 -13.61 -2.04
C ILE A 121 -20.04 -13.96 -1.71
N ASN A 122 -19.30 -13.03 -1.15
CA ASN A 122 -17.86 -13.17 -0.90
C ASN A 122 -17.59 -14.10 0.27
N TYR A 123 -16.39 -14.70 0.23
CA TYR A 123 -15.81 -15.48 1.31
C TYR A 123 -14.51 -14.83 1.73
N ASN A 124 -14.14 -14.98 2.99
CA ASN A 124 -12.88 -14.46 3.52
C ASN A 124 -12.26 -15.40 4.55
N ALA A 125 -10.96 -15.27 4.73
CA ALA A 125 -10.21 -15.86 5.82
C ALA A 125 -9.10 -14.91 6.26
N ASN A 126 -8.89 -14.81 7.58
CA ASN A 126 -7.68 -14.22 8.13
C ASN A 126 -6.60 -15.29 8.16
N ILE A 127 -5.42 -14.96 7.62
CA ILE A 127 -4.26 -15.85 7.61
C ILE A 127 -3.39 -15.48 8.80
N GLU A 128 -3.57 -16.19 9.88
CA GLU A 128 -2.70 -16.04 11.04
C GLU A 128 -1.27 -16.46 10.66
N GLU A 129 -0.29 -15.69 11.16
CA GLU A 129 1.12 -15.99 10.93
C GLU A 129 1.56 -15.99 9.44
N ALA A 130 0.87 -15.22 8.58
CA ALA A 130 1.19 -15.13 7.15
C ALA A 130 2.66 -14.75 6.89
N THR A 131 3.26 -13.94 7.75
CA THR A 131 4.68 -13.57 7.68
C THR A 131 5.62 -14.79 7.81
N LYS A 132 5.18 -15.85 8.46
CA LYS A 132 5.95 -17.10 8.56
C LYS A 132 5.96 -17.91 7.27
N LEU A 133 4.98 -17.68 6.36
CA LEU A 133 4.91 -18.38 5.09
C LEU A 133 5.96 -17.88 4.08
N GLY A 134 6.49 -16.68 4.25
CA GLY A 134 7.34 -16.04 3.24
C GLY A 134 6.54 -15.65 1.99
N VAL A 135 7.17 -15.70 0.81
CA VAL A 135 6.53 -15.25 -0.44
C VAL A 135 5.41 -16.23 -0.84
N ILE A 136 4.20 -15.68 -1.00
CA ILE A 136 3.01 -16.39 -1.47
C ILE A 136 2.91 -16.18 -2.98
N LYS A 137 2.79 -17.28 -3.76
CA LYS A 137 2.71 -17.22 -5.23
C LYS A 137 1.49 -17.91 -5.82
N SER A 138 0.79 -18.68 -5.02
CA SER A 138 -0.38 -19.44 -5.48
C SER A 138 -1.36 -19.68 -4.34
N VAL A 139 -2.58 -20.08 -4.69
CA VAL A 139 -3.61 -20.52 -3.77
C VAL A 139 -4.43 -21.63 -4.44
N ALA A 140 -4.85 -22.60 -3.65
CA ALA A 140 -5.83 -23.59 -4.07
C ALA A 140 -7.13 -23.38 -3.30
N ILE A 141 -8.25 -23.26 -4.03
CA ILE A 141 -9.60 -23.23 -3.46
C ILE A 141 -10.20 -24.62 -3.62
N ILE A 142 -10.77 -25.17 -2.55
CA ILE A 142 -11.26 -26.54 -2.50
C ILE A 142 -12.76 -26.53 -2.20
N LEU A 143 -13.50 -27.22 -3.05
CA LEU A 143 -14.94 -27.41 -2.94
C LEU A 143 -15.27 -28.91 -3.01
N GLY A 144 -15.48 -29.55 -1.89
CA GLY A 144 -15.64 -31.02 -1.82
C GLY A 144 -14.40 -31.72 -2.38
N ASP A 145 -14.57 -32.51 -3.44
CA ASP A 145 -13.47 -33.25 -4.11
C ASP A 145 -12.83 -32.42 -5.26
N GLN A 146 -13.29 -31.22 -5.52
CA GLN A 146 -12.75 -30.35 -6.57
C GLN A 146 -11.72 -29.39 -6.00
N THR A 147 -10.60 -29.22 -6.70
CA THR A 147 -9.53 -28.28 -6.37
C THR A 147 -9.31 -27.34 -7.55
N PHE A 148 -9.31 -26.04 -7.27
CA PHE A 148 -9.05 -24.96 -8.23
C PHE A 148 -7.74 -24.29 -7.82
N GLU A 149 -6.72 -24.41 -8.67
CA GLU A 149 -5.39 -23.87 -8.41
C GLU A 149 -5.18 -22.55 -9.17
N TYR A 150 -4.65 -21.56 -8.49
CA TYR A 150 -4.42 -20.22 -9.03
C TYR A 150 -2.99 -19.76 -8.78
N SER A 151 -2.36 -19.26 -9.83
CA SER A 151 -1.14 -18.45 -9.69
C SER A 151 -1.52 -17.01 -9.38
N LEU A 152 -0.95 -16.44 -8.35
CA LEU A 152 -1.21 -15.09 -7.89
C LEU A 152 -0.23 -14.11 -8.52
N ALA A 153 -0.73 -12.95 -8.94
CA ALA A 153 0.07 -11.84 -9.47
C ALA A 153 -0.08 -10.60 -8.59
N SER A 154 1.03 -9.95 -8.27
CA SER A 154 1.04 -8.69 -7.57
C SER A 154 0.49 -7.57 -8.44
N ILE A 155 -0.42 -6.80 -7.88
CA ILE A 155 -0.99 -5.61 -8.52
C ILE A 155 0.02 -4.46 -8.51
N ASN A 156 0.88 -4.43 -7.49
CA ASN A 156 1.81 -3.32 -7.26
C ASN A 156 3.27 -3.64 -7.62
N ALA A 157 3.55 -4.72 -8.35
CA ALA A 157 4.91 -5.18 -8.62
C ALA A 157 5.85 -4.12 -9.23
N ASN A 158 5.34 -3.15 -9.96
CA ASN A 158 6.10 -2.07 -10.61
C ASN A 158 5.56 -0.67 -10.27
N GLY A 159 4.65 -0.57 -9.33
CA GLY A 159 3.99 0.67 -8.94
C GLY A 159 4.67 1.37 -7.76
N ILE A 160 4.00 2.39 -7.25
CA ILE A 160 4.42 3.12 -6.06
C ILE A 160 3.97 2.38 -4.79
N ASP A 161 4.73 2.50 -3.71
CA ASP A 161 4.34 1.97 -2.41
C ASP A 161 3.36 2.91 -1.68
N TYR A 162 2.81 2.44 -0.55
CA TYR A 162 1.87 3.20 0.26
C TYR A 162 2.44 4.52 0.80
N LYS A 163 3.75 4.60 1.10
CA LYS A 163 4.41 5.83 1.55
C LYS A 163 4.53 6.85 0.43
N GLN A 164 4.82 6.38 -0.78
CA GLN A 164 4.87 7.21 -1.97
C GLN A 164 3.46 7.73 -2.34
N ALA A 165 2.42 6.91 -2.12
CA ALA A 165 1.04 7.37 -2.32
C ALA A 165 0.66 8.48 -1.31
N VAL A 166 1.05 8.35 -0.02
CA VAL A 166 0.88 9.40 0.99
C VAL A 166 1.69 10.65 0.62
N GLU A 167 2.92 10.50 0.14
CA GLU A 167 3.74 11.61 -0.34
C GLU A 167 3.10 12.34 -1.52
N SER A 168 2.47 11.60 -2.44
CA SER A 168 1.72 12.19 -3.57
C SER A 168 0.54 13.02 -3.08
N VAL A 169 -0.21 12.53 -2.09
CA VAL A 169 -1.31 13.27 -1.46
C VAL A 169 -0.77 14.52 -0.77
N TYR A 170 0.28 14.42 0.03
CA TYR A 170 0.90 15.55 0.69
C TYR A 170 1.32 16.66 -0.30
N LYS A 171 1.97 16.29 -1.42
CA LYS A 171 2.46 17.24 -2.41
C LYS A 171 1.35 17.92 -3.23
N ASN A 172 0.30 17.18 -3.55
CA ASN A 172 -0.71 17.62 -4.52
C ASN A 172 -2.02 18.09 -3.88
N CYS A 173 -2.20 17.86 -2.56
CA CYS A 173 -3.41 18.19 -1.82
C CYS A 173 -3.10 19.02 -0.56
N ALA A 174 -2.00 19.78 -0.54
CA ALA A 174 -1.52 20.49 0.63
C ALA A 174 -2.58 21.48 1.21
N GLU A 175 -3.34 22.15 0.34
CA GLU A 175 -4.40 23.08 0.75
C GLU A 175 -5.56 22.35 1.47
N ASP A 176 -5.90 21.14 1.05
CA ASP A 176 -6.96 20.34 1.65
C ASP A 176 -6.56 19.74 3.02
N LEU A 177 -5.25 19.70 3.31
CA LEU A 177 -4.69 19.11 4.52
C LEU A 177 -4.20 20.13 5.55
N GLU A 178 -4.22 21.43 5.22
CA GLU A 178 -3.61 22.49 6.06
C GLU A 178 -4.18 22.50 7.47
N ASP A 179 -5.50 22.39 7.60
CA ASP A 179 -6.20 22.41 8.89
C ASP A 179 -5.96 21.16 9.74
N MET A 180 -5.40 20.08 9.14
CA MET A 180 -5.06 18.83 9.84
C MET A 180 -3.65 18.86 10.46
N PHE A 181 -2.95 20.01 10.36
CA PHE A 181 -1.63 20.20 10.97
C PHE A 181 -1.67 21.22 12.10
N ASP A 182 -0.98 20.93 13.20
CA ASP A 182 -0.56 21.89 14.20
C ASP A 182 0.95 22.15 14.05
N GLY A 183 1.29 23.24 13.36
CA GLY A 183 2.66 23.52 12.96
C GLY A 183 3.23 22.48 12.00
N ASN A 184 4.11 21.59 12.48
CA ASN A 184 4.65 20.48 11.69
C ASN A 184 4.07 19.12 12.10
N GLU A 185 3.20 19.08 13.09
CA GLU A 185 2.62 17.87 13.63
C GLU A 185 1.27 17.59 12.96
N PHE A 186 1.15 16.41 12.37
CA PHE A 186 -0.10 15.95 11.75
C PHE A 186 -1.01 15.37 12.84
N LYS A 187 -2.26 15.81 12.90
CA LYS A 187 -3.23 15.47 13.97
C LYS A 187 -4.30 14.48 13.56
N SER A 188 -4.20 13.97 12.36
CA SER A 188 -5.17 13.03 11.79
C SER A 188 -4.51 11.67 11.55
N GLU A 189 -5.31 10.63 11.42
CA GLU A 189 -4.85 9.30 11.07
C GLU A 189 -5.03 9.00 9.59
N ILE A 190 -4.15 8.15 9.04
CA ILE A 190 -4.19 7.75 7.64
C ILE A 190 -4.49 6.27 7.52
N TYR A 191 -5.54 5.98 6.76
CA TYR A 191 -5.93 4.64 6.35
C TYR A 191 -5.69 4.52 4.85
N ILE A 192 -4.76 3.67 4.44
CA ILE A 192 -4.39 3.52 3.04
C ILE A 192 -4.51 2.08 2.58
N LYS A 193 -5.25 1.86 1.50
CA LYS A 193 -5.46 0.53 0.94
C LYS A 193 -5.46 0.52 -0.57
N ILE A 194 -5.10 -0.62 -1.15
CA ILE A 194 -5.33 -0.87 -2.56
C ILE A 194 -6.83 -1.14 -2.76
N SER A 195 -7.41 -0.49 -3.74
CA SER A 195 -8.81 -0.64 -4.13
C SER A 195 -8.91 -0.87 -5.63
N CYS A 196 -10.00 -1.52 -6.06
CA CYS A 196 -10.21 -1.91 -7.44
C CYS A 196 -11.56 -1.40 -7.94
N ASP A 197 -11.57 -0.74 -9.11
CA ASP A 197 -12.79 -0.52 -9.87
C ASP A 197 -13.06 -1.74 -10.76
N ARG A 198 -13.90 -2.64 -10.25
CA ARG A 198 -14.29 -3.87 -10.94
C ARG A 198 -15.28 -3.65 -12.08
N SER A 199 -15.84 -2.44 -12.24
CA SER A 199 -16.74 -2.11 -13.35
C SER A 199 -15.98 -1.89 -14.66
N LYS A 200 -14.67 -1.66 -14.57
CA LYS A 200 -13.77 -1.47 -15.71
C LYS A 200 -13.27 -2.80 -16.27
N ASN A 201 -12.96 -2.79 -17.57
CA ASN A 201 -12.30 -3.89 -18.24
C ASN A 201 -11.20 -3.35 -19.17
N PRO A 202 -9.92 -3.49 -18.85
CA PRO A 202 -9.37 -4.16 -17.66
C PRO A 202 -9.74 -3.44 -16.37
N LYS A 203 -9.67 -4.16 -15.22
CA LYS A 203 -9.86 -3.60 -13.90
C LYS A 203 -8.82 -2.50 -13.64
N GLU A 204 -9.25 -1.42 -13.00
CA GLU A 204 -8.37 -0.32 -12.58
C GLU A 204 -8.11 -0.43 -11.08
N TYR A 205 -6.84 -0.32 -10.69
CA TYR A 205 -6.41 -0.35 -9.30
C TYR A 205 -5.83 1.00 -8.89
N PHE A 206 -6.04 1.38 -7.66
CA PHE A 206 -5.57 2.63 -7.10
C PHE A 206 -5.33 2.50 -5.60
N TRP A 207 -4.47 3.35 -5.06
CA TRP A 207 -4.39 3.60 -3.64
C TRP A 207 -5.56 4.47 -3.23
N PHE A 208 -6.36 4.00 -2.28
CA PHE A 208 -7.36 4.80 -1.58
C PHE A 208 -6.74 5.30 -0.28
N VAL A 209 -6.43 6.59 -0.24
CA VAL A 209 -5.87 7.28 0.93
C VAL A 209 -7.02 8.00 1.63
N ASN A 210 -7.30 7.62 2.85
CA ASN A 210 -8.32 8.24 3.69
C ASN A 210 -7.65 8.85 4.92
N VAL A 211 -7.78 10.14 5.09
CA VAL A 211 -7.29 10.91 6.23
C VAL A 211 -8.48 11.24 7.11
N VAL A 212 -8.40 10.89 8.38
CA VAL A 212 -9.50 11.04 9.34
C VAL A 212 -9.01 11.79 10.56
N GLU A 213 -9.55 12.98 10.79
CA GLU A 213 -9.41 13.69 12.06
C GLU A 213 -10.56 13.32 13.00
N ASN A 214 -11.79 13.37 12.46
CA ASN A 214 -13.01 13.00 13.16
C ASN A 214 -14.12 12.68 12.14
N SER A 215 -15.34 12.43 12.59
CA SER A 215 -16.49 12.10 11.71
C SER A 215 -16.87 13.21 10.72
N ASP A 216 -16.54 14.46 11.03
CA ASP A 216 -16.96 15.66 10.29
C ASP A 216 -15.82 16.26 9.47
N ASN A 217 -14.57 15.86 9.73
CA ASN A 217 -13.40 16.30 9.00
C ASN A 217 -12.62 15.08 8.46
N MET A 218 -12.86 14.78 7.20
CA MET A 218 -12.22 13.68 6.48
C MET A 218 -11.79 14.11 5.09
N PHE A 219 -10.61 13.71 4.69
CA PHE A 219 -10.10 13.87 3.34
C PHE A 219 -9.84 12.51 2.71
N CYS A 220 -10.29 12.32 1.47
CA CYS A 220 -10.04 11.10 0.72
C CYS A 220 -9.40 11.42 -0.63
N ALA A 221 -8.44 10.61 -1.05
CA ALA A 221 -7.85 10.66 -2.38
C ALA A 221 -7.75 9.27 -3.01
N LEU A 222 -7.94 9.22 -4.33
CA LEU A 222 -7.58 8.10 -5.17
C LEU A 222 -6.28 8.45 -5.88
N VAL A 223 -5.26 7.61 -5.71
CA VAL A 223 -3.93 7.80 -6.26
C VAL A 223 -3.65 6.64 -7.23
N ASP A 224 -3.25 6.96 -8.45
CA ASP A 224 -2.87 5.95 -9.44
C ASP A 224 -1.73 5.07 -8.89
N ILE A 225 -1.94 3.76 -8.95
CA ILE A 225 -1.01 2.81 -8.32
C ILE A 225 0.33 2.72 -9.04
N GLN A 226 0.40 3.11 -10.31
CA GLN A 226 1.63 3.04 -11.11
C GLN A 226 2.39 4.36 -11.11
N THR A 227 1.67 5.48 -11.26
CA THR A 227 2.28 6.80 -11.49
C THR A 227 2.32 7.69 -10.24
N GLY A 228 1.43 7.43 -9.27
CA GLY A 228 1.25 8.29 -8.11
C GLY A 228 0.44 9.57 -8.41
N GLU A 229 -0.19 9.68 -9.57
CA GLU A 229 -1.06 10.81 -9.89
C GLU A 229 -2.36 10.76 -9.09
N ILE A 230 -2.86 11.94 -8.67
CA ILE A 230 -4.15 12.05 -7.99
C ILE A 230 -5.26 11.92 -9.03
N ILE A 231 -6.01 10.81 -8.99
CA ILE A 231 -7.14 10.53 -9.89
C ILE A 231 -8.38 11.33 -9.47
N ALA A 232 -8.65 11.35 -8.16
CA ALA A 232 -9.78 12.06 -7.59
C ALA A 232 -9.51 12.39 -6.12
N LYS A 233 -10.15 13.45 -5.63
CA LYS A 233 -10.11 13.80 -4.21
C LYS A 233 -11.46 14.33 -3.73
N LYS A 234 -11.71 14.17 -2.44
CA LYS A 234 -12.90 14.71 -1.77
C LYS A 234 -12.56 15.07 -0.34
N HIS A 235 -12.96 16.28 0.06
CA HIS A 235 -12.94 16.75 1.44
C HIS A 235 -14.39 16.82 1.95
N ARG A 236 -14.61 16.43 3.21
CA ARG A 236 -15.91 16.49 3.88
C ARG A 236 -15.78 17.27 5.17
#